data_f665c0132edd23af0e1bd9b19e8d29ae
#
_entry.id   f665c0132edd23af0e1bd9b19e8d29ae
#
_cell.length_a   1.000
_cell.length_b   1.000
_cell.length_c   1.000
_cell.angle_alpha   90.00
_cell.angle_beta   90.00
_cell.angle_gamma   90.00
#
_symmetry.space_group_name_H-M   'P 1'
#
loop_
_entity.id
_entity.type
_entity.pdbx_description
1 polymer ?
#
loop_
_entity_poly.entity_id
_entity_poly.type
_entity_poly.pdbx_seq_one_letter_code
_entity_poly.pdbx_strand_id
1 'polypeptide(L)'
;MVFGTNTSPFAGQDGKFVTARQIEERLFKETNRDVSLKIERIQNREEWIVSGRGELHLSILIENMRREGYELQVSKPKAIMKEIDGVLCEPYEEVTIEAPDDCIGAVIESLGYRRGVLETMDSRDGQTRVVYTIPSRGLFGFMTNFLTMTKGYGIISHSFIDYRPMEGETVGKRNLGVLISIDSGQTTAYSLGSVEDRGVMFVGPGVDVYEGMIVGEHSRDNDLTVNVTKGKQMTNTRSSSKDSTVVLKRPRQFNLESCLDYINEDELVEVTPNNIRLRKRYLTENERRQQSVSYTHLRAHETRRHL
;
A
#
# COMPACT_ATOMS: atom_id res chain seq x y z
N MET A 1 4.02 10.22 -5.14
CA MET A 1 3.97 9.65 -3.77
C MET A 1 4.36 10.73 -2.77
N VAL A 2 3.78 10.75 -1.58
CA VAL A 2 4.17 11.68 -0.51
C VAL A 2 5.12 10.97 0.45
N PHE A 3 6.26 11.60 0.72
CA PHE A 3 7.22 11.22 1.75
C PHE A 3 7.07 12.18 2.93
N GLY A 4 7.22 11.72 4.14
CA GLY A 4 7.15 12.53 5.35
C GLY A 4 7.98 12.00 6.49
N THR A 5 8.17 12.82 7.52
CA THR A 5 8.75 12.34 8.79
C THR A 5 7.83 11.31 9.42
N ASN A 6 8.39 10.30 10.07
CA ASN A 6 7.58 9.33 10.81
C ASN A 6 6.90 10.01 12.00
N THR A 7 5.58 9.96 12.03
CA THR A 7 4.75 10.53 13.12
C THR A 7 4.08 9.43 13.96
N SER A 8 4.53 8.19 13.84
CA SER A 8 4.01 7.08 14.65
C SER A 8 4.47 7.17 16.12
N PRO A 9 3.79 6.49 17.06
CA PRO A 9 4.27 6.38 18.42
C PRO A 9 5.65 5.74 18.59
N PHE A 10 6.13 5.03 17.57
CA PHE A 10 7.46 4.40 17.56
C PHE A 10 8.51 5.23 16.82
N ALA A 11 8.19 6.48 16.45
CA ALA A 11 9.13 7.35 15.77
C ALA A 11 10.43 7.55 16.57
N GLY A 12 11.56 7.41 15.88
CA GLY A 12 12.91 7.62 16.46
C GLY A 12 13.46 6.43 17.25
N GLN A 13 12.78 5.28 17.25
CA GLN A 13 13.29 4.10 17.97
C GLN A 13 14.32 3.30 17.16
N ASP A 14 14.17 3.24 15.85
CA ASP A 14 15.00 2.41 14.96
C ASP A 14 15.98 3.22 14.12
N GLY A 15 15.59 4.42 13.69
CA GLY A 15 16.32 5.21 12.72
C GLY A 15 17.41 6.10 13.32
N LYS A 16 18.50 6.28 12.56
CA LYS A 16 19.55 7.26 12.86
C LYS A 16 19.19 8.67 12.36
N PHE A 17 18.48 8.71 11.22
CA PHE A 17 18.11 9.93 10.52
C PHE A 17 16.57 10.03 10.50
N VAL A 18 16.02 10.84 11.41
CA VAL A 18 14.59 10.92 11.68
C VAL A 18 14.01 12.33 11.46
N THR A 19 14.87 13.34 11.29
CA THR A 19 14.44 14.73 11.19
C THR A 19 14.07 15.12 9.76
N ALA A 20 13.13 16.05 9.64
CA ALA A 20 12.70 16.60 8.34
C ALA A 20 13.90 17.10 7.51
N ARG A 21 14.83 17.82 8.14
CA ARG A 21 16.02 18.33 7.48
C ARG A 21 16.90 17.24 6.88
N GLN A 22 17.14 16.16 7.63
CA GLN A 22 17.95 15.03 7.16
C GLN A 22 17.30 14.32 5.97
N ILE A 23 15.99 14.09 6.05
CA ILE A 23 15.22 13.48 4.95
C ILE A 23 15.27 14.38 3.73
N GLU A 24 15.03 15.68 3.89
CA GLU A 24 15.08 16.67 2.81
C GLU A 24 16.43 16.71 2.11
N GLU A 25 17.53 16.83 2.87
CA GLU A 25 18.90 16.83 2.35
C GLU A 25 19.19 15.55 1.56
N ARG A 26 18.74 14.40 2.05
CA ARG A 26 18.92 13.11 1.38
C ARG A 26 18.11 13.01 0.08
N LEU A 27 16.87 13.45 0.09
CA LEU A 27 16.01 13.46 -1.10
C LEU A 27 16.60 14.38 -2.17
N PHE A 28 16.97 15.62 -1.84
CA PHE A 28 17.59 16.54 -2.80
C PHE A 28 18.96 16.07 -3.31
N LYS A 29 19.72 15.34 -2.51
CA LYS A 29 20.96 14.71 -2.98
C LYS A 29 20.70 13.68 -4.08
N GLU A 30 19.55 12.97 -4.03
CA GLU A 30 19.20 12.00 -5.06
C GLU A 30 18.86 12.65 -6.40
N THR A 31 18.26 13.84 -6.43
CA THR A 31 17.97 14.55 -7.69
C THR A 31 19.24 14.93 -8.46
N ASN A 32 20.39 15.05 -7.80
CA ASN A 32 21.67 15.27 -8.47
C ASN A 32 22.20 14.02 -9.18
N ARG A 33 21.69 12.85 -8.82
CA ARG A 33 22.09 11.55 -9.39
C ARG A 33 21.08 11.03 -10.42
N ASP A 34 19.81 11.34 -10.18
CA ASP A 34 18.71 10.89 -11.03
C ASP A 34 17.86 12.08 -11.49
N VAL A 35 18.05 12.46 -12.75
CA VAL A 35 17.32 13.56 -13.42
C VAL A 35 15.82 13.29 -13.58
N SER A 36 15.39 12.02 -13.47
CA SER A 36 13.97 11.63 -13.59
C SER A 36 13.20 11.81 -12.27
N LEU A 37 13.90 12.08 -11.18
CA LEU A 37 13.30 12.30 -9.89
C LEU A 37 12.99 13.79 -9.69
N LYS A 38 11.73 14.10 -9.35
CA LYS A 38 11.30 15.45 -9.00
C LYS A 38 10.82 15.46 -7.56
N ILE A 39 11.27 16.45 -6.78
CA ILE A 39 10.92 16.60 -5.38
C ILE A 39 10.35 17.99 -5.16
N GLU A 40 9.17 18.05 -4.58
CA GLU A 40 8.47 19.29 -4.25
C GLU A 40 8.08 19.28 -2.77
N ARG A 41 8.47 20.30 -2.02
CA ARG A 41 8.06 20.44 -0.63
C ARG A 41 6.61 20.89 -0.52
N ILE A 42 5.84 20.24 0.34
CA ILE A 42 4.48 20.68 0.66
C ILE A 42 4.58 21.84 1.65
N GLN A 43 3.94 22.97 1.32
CA GLN A 43 3.96 24.14 2.20
C GLN A 43 3.32 23.83 3.56
N ASN A 44 3.94 24.35 4.63
CA ASN A 44 3.49 24.18 6.02
C ASN A 44 3.42 22.75 6.54
N ARG A 45 4.12 21.81 5.89
CA ARG A 45 4.22 20.41 6.32
C ARG A 45 5.66 19.90 6.19
N GLU A 46 6.00 18.92 7.01
CA GLU A 46 7.25 18.15 6.90
C GLU A 46 7.06 16.97 5.94
N GLU A 47 6.53 17.28 4.77
CA GLU A 47 6.19 16.30 3.72
C GLU A 47 6.66 16.80 2.36
N TRP A 48 7.04 15.85 1.49
CA TRP A 48 7.52 16.09 0.13
C TRP A 48 6.76 15.24 -0.87
N ILE A 49 6.36 15.83 -1.98
CA ILE A 49 5.87 15.10 -3.14
C ILE A 49 7.09 14.62 -3.92
N VAL A 50 7.29 13.32 -3.97
CA VAL A 50 8.37 12.68 -4.73
C VAL A 50 7.77 12.02 -5.95
N SER A 51 8.19 12.48 -7.13
CA SER A 51 7.73 11.98 -8.42
C SER A 51 8.89 11.29 -9.14
N GLY A 52 8.64 10.10 -9.67
CA GLY A 52 9.63 9.28 -10.36
C GLY A 52 9.01 8.57 -11.56
N ARG A 53 9.80 7.76 -12.26
CA ARG A 53 9.39 7.03 -13.47
C ARG A 53 8.29 6.01 -13.23
N GLY A 54 8.20 5.45 -12.00
CA GLY A 54 7.22 4.44 -11.65
C GLY A 54 7.38 3.97 -10.22
N GLU A 55 6.56 3.01 -9.86
CA GLU A 55 6.48 2.43 -8.52
C GLU A 55 7.80 1.79 -8.07
N LEU A 56 8.41 0.96 -8.93
CA LEU A 56 9.67 0.30 -8.63
C LEU A 56 10.80 1.31 -8.38
N HIS A 57 10.86 2.40 -9.14
CA HIS A 57 11.85 3.45 -8.95
C HIS A 57 11.74 4.10 -7.56
N LEU A 58 10.50 4.39 -7.11
CA LEU A 58 10.26 4.97 -5.79
C LEU A 58 10.50 3.95 -4.66
N SER A 59 10.16 2.67 -4.87
CA SER A 59 10.43 1.63 -3.87
C SER A 59 11.93 1.40 -3.66
N ILE A 60 12.74 1.46 -4.72
CA ILE A 60 14.21 1.38 -4.63
C ILE A 60 14.76 2.57 -3.84
N LEU A 61 14.27 3.78 -4.08
CA LEU A 61 14.68 4.97 -3.31
C LEU A 61 14.37 4.79 -1.82
N ILE A 62 13.16 4.36 -1.48
CA ILE A 62 12.75 4.12 -0.09
C ILE A 62 13.64 3.05 0.56
N GLU A 63 13.89 1.94 -0.14
CA GLU A 63 14.73 0.85 0.39
C GLU A 63 16.18 1.28 0.60
N ASN A 64 16.74 2.10 -0.31
CA ASN A 64 18.08 2.67 -0.13
C ASN A 64 18.14 3.58 1.10
N MET A 65 17.16 4.47 1.28
CA MET A 65 17.06 5.33 2.46
C MET A 65 16.93 4.49 3.74
N ARG A 66 16.10 3.45 3.72
CA ARG A 66 15.94 2.52 4.83
C ARG A 66 17.26 1.87 5.25
N ARG A 67 18.03 1.37 4.27
CA ARG A 67 19.36 0.75 4.50
C ARG A 67 20.42 1.74 4.98
N GLU A 68 20.30 3.00 4.58
CA GLU A 68 21.17 4.08 5.06
C GLU A 68 20.85 4.49 6.52
N GLY A 69 19.75 4.00 7.10
CA GLY A 69 19.34 4.26 8.47
C GLY A 69 18.32 5.39 8.62
N TYR A 70 17.63 5.77 7.56
CA TYR A 70 16.53 6.74 7.60
C TYR A 70 15.24 6.09 8.10
N GLU A 71 14.45 6.88 8.80
CA GLU A 71 13.11 6.55 9.24
C GLU A 71 12.14 7.58 8.66
N LEU A 72 11.13 7.09 7.95
CA LEU A 72 10.17 7.94 7.23
C LEU A 72 8.82 7.25 7.09
N GLN A 73 7.81 8.01 6.68
CA GLN A 73 6.52 7.47 6.27
C GLN A 73 6.24 7.83 4.82
N VAL A 74 5.53 6.96 4.13
CA VAL A 74 5.16 7.17 2.72
C VAL A 74 3.70 6.86 2.47
N SER A 75 3.10 7.61 1.52
CA SER A 75 1.73 7.38 1.08
C SER A 75 1.67 6.40 -0.10
N LYS A 76 0.46 5.98 -0.47
CA LYS A 76 0.22 5.24 -1.72
C LYS A 76 0.77 6.00 -2.92
N PRO A 77 1.47 5.33 -3.87
CA PRO A 77 1.85 5.94 -5.13
C PRO A 77 0.61 6.32 -5.95
N LYS A 78 0.67 7.44 -6.65
CA LYS A 78 -0.38 7.92 -7.54
C LYS A 78 0.20 8.26 -8.90
N ALA A 79 -0.51 7.95 -9.97
CA ALA A 79 -0.18 8.45 -11.29
C ALA A 79 -0.29 9.98 -11.33
N ILE A 80 0.57 10.63 -12.11
CA ILE A 80 0.55 12.08 -12.26
C ILE A 80 -0.51 12.41 -13.30
N MET A 81 -1.60 13.04 -12.86
CA MET A 81 -2.68 13.51 -13.74
C MET A 81 -2.31 14.85 -14.36
N LYS A 82 -2.87 15.14 -15.52
CA LYS A 82 -2.76 16.45 -16.20
C LYS A 82 -4.14 16.94 -16.62
N GLU A 83 -4.35 18.21 -16.53
CA GLU A 83 -5.52 18.87 -17.11
C GLU A 83 -5.15 19.33 -18.54
N ILE A 84 -5.87 18.82 -19.53
CA ILE A 84 -5.69 19.14 -20.94
C ILE A 84 -7.05 19.62 -21.46
N ASP A 85 -7.11 20.84 -21.95
CA ASP A 85 -8.34 21.49 -22.47
C ASP A 85 -9.52 21.43 -21.49
N GLY A 86 -9.24 21.57 -20.18
CA GLY A 86 -10.25 21.52 -19.12
C GLY A 86 -10.73 20.11 -18.75
N VAL A 87 -10.11 19.06 -19.32
CA VAL A 87 -10.42 17.65 -19.02
C VAL A 87 -9.27 17.04 -18.23
N LEU A 88 -9.60 16.38 -17.12
CA LEU A 88 -8.62 15.64 -16.33
C LEU A 88 -8.19 14.38 -17.10
N CYS A 89 -6.90 14.32 -17.45
CA CYS A 89 -6.30 13.23 -18.20
C CYS A 89 -5.32 12.42 -17.35
N GLU A 90 -5.30 11.12 -17.58
CA GLU A 90 -4.38 10.18 -16.96
C GLU A 90 -3.38 9.61 -17.96
N PRO A 91 -2.16 9.24 -17.52
CA PRO A 91 -1.16 8.63 -18.40
C PRO A 91 -1.57 7.21 -18.78
N TYR A 92 -1.37 6.88 -20.05
CA TYR A 92 -1.54 5.54 -20.62
C TYR A 92 -0.20 4.94 -21.03
N GLU A 93 -0.09 3.64 -20.86
CA GLU A 93 1.11 2.86 -21.20
C GLU A 93 0.77 1.72 -22.15
N GLU A 94 1.67 1.46 -23.07
CA GLU A 94 1.72 0.23 -23.83
C GLU A 94 2.46 -0.83 -23.02
N VAL A 95 1.83 -1.96 -22.82
CA VAL A 95 2.39 -3.08 -22.06
C VAL A 95 2.50 -4.29 -22.96
N THR A 96 3.73 -4.76 -23.15
CA THR A 96 4.01 -6.02 -23.85
C THR A 96 4.33 -7.09 -22.83
N ILE A 97 3.62 -8.21 -22.91
CA ILE A 97 3.81 -9.36 -22.03
C ILE A 97 4.07 -10.60 -22.90
N GLU A 98 5.08 -11.37 -22.48
CA GLU A 98 5.34 -12.72 -22.99
C GLU A 98 5.27 -13.71 -21.85
N ALA A 99 4.42 -14.72 -21.96
CA ALA A 99 4.22 -15.73 -20.93
C ALA A 99 3.85 -17.09 -21.53
N PRO A 100 4.11 -18.20 -20.81
CA PRO A 100 3.66 -19.52 -21.21
C PRO A 100 2.13 -19.58 -21.42
N ASP A 101 1.68 -20.34 -22.40
CA ASP A 101 0.26 -20.44 -22.77
C ASP A 101 -0.64 -20.87 -21.61
N ASP A 102 -0.14 -21.68 -20.68
CA ASP A 102 -0.87 -22.11 -19.48
C ASP A 102 -1.10 -21.01 -18.44
N CYS A 103 -0.32 -19.93 -18.51
CA CYS A 103 -0.39 -18.81 -17.59
C CYS A 103 -1.12 -17.57 -18.15
N ILE A 104 -1.21 -17.47 -19.49
CA ILE A 104 -1.67 -16.22 -20.13
C ILE A 104 -3.13 -15.87 -19.81
N GLY A 105 -4.00 -16.85 -19.58
CA GLY A 105 -5.40 -16.61 -19.24
C GLY A 105 -5.57 -15.78 -17.96
N ALA A 106 -4.82 -16.10 -16.90
CA ALA A 106 -4.85 -15.34 -15.65
C ALA A 106 -4.31 -13.89 -15.82
N VAL A 107 -3.33 -13.72 -16.70
CA VAL A 107 -2.76 -12.40 -17.02
C VAL A 107 -3.80 -11.54 -17.76
N ILE A 108 -4.46 -12.09 -18.79
CA ILE A 108 -5.51 -11.41 -19.56
C ILE A 108 -6.66 -10.99 -18.63
N GLU A 109 -7.13 -11.89 -17.79
CA GLU A 109 -8.19 -11.60 -16.81
C GLU A 109 -7.79 -10.46 -15.87
N SER A 110 -6.57 -10.54 -15.31
CA SER A 110 -6.05 -9.51 -14.39
C SER A 110 -5.93 -8.14 -15.06
N LEU A 111 -5.45 -8.06 -16.31
CA LEU A 111 -5.36 -6.81 -17.05
C LEU A 111 -6.73 -6.25 -17.43
N GLY A 112 -7.70 -7.11 -17.75
CA GLY A 112 -9.07 -6.70 -18.02
C GLY A 112 -9.73 -5.99 -16.83
N TYR A 113 -9.58 -6.52 -15.61
CA TYR A 113 -10.04 -5.86 -14.37
C TYR A 113 -9.33 -4.51 -14.11
N ARG A 114 -8.15 -4.33 -14.67
CA ARG A 114 -7.32 -3.12 -14.54
C ARG A 114 -7.51 -2.13 -15.69
N ARG A 115 -8.55 -2.32 -16.50
CA ARG A 115 -8.89 -1.50 -17.69
C ARG A 115 -7.86 -1.57 -18.80
N GLY A 116 -7.13 -2.66 -18.90
CA GLY A 116 -6.29 -2.93 -20.06
C GLY A 116 -7.13 -3.27 -21.28
N VAL A 117 -6.81 -2.66 -22.40
CA VAL A 117 -7.39 -2.96 -23.72
C VAL A 117 -6.39 -3.79 -24.48
N LEU A 118 -6.78 -5.00 -24.89
CA LEU A 118 -5.94 -5.90 -25.70
C LEU A 118 -5.84 -5.36 -27.14
N GLU A 119 -4.64 -5.08 -27.58
CA GLU A 119 -4.35 -4.61 -28.95
C GLU A 119 -3.98 -5.78 -29.87
N THR A 120 -3.04 -6.61 -29.43
CA THR A 120 -2.58 -7.77 -30.21
C THR A 120 -2.31 -8.98 -29.33
N MET A 121 -2.50 -10.17 -29.90
CA MET A 121 -2.16 -11.45 -29.26
C MET A 121 -1.58 -12.40 -30.32
N ASP A 122 -0.42 -12.96 -30.03
CA ASP A 122 0.33 -13.86 -30.91
C ASP A 122 0.85 -15.04 -30.10
N SER A 123 0.54 -16.26 -30.52
CA SER A 123 0.99 -17.48 -29.82
C SER A 123 1.89 -18.29 -30.73
N ARG A 124 3.10 -18.61 -30.24
CA ARG A 124 4.10 -19.41 -30.98
C ARG A 124 4.90 -20.26 -29.98
N ASP A 125 5.12 -21.52 -30.37
CA ASP A 125 6.02 -22.44 -29.64
C ASP A 125 5.75 -22.56 -28.13
N GLY A 126 4.46 -22.51 -27.71
CA GLY A 126 4.07 -22.63 -26.30
C GLY A 126 4.22 -21.34 -25.48
N GLN A 127 4.51 -20.21 -26.15
CA GLN A 127 4.58 -18.88 -25.59
C GLN A 127 3.55 -17.97 -26.26
N THR A 128 2.85 -17.19 -25.45
CA THR A 128 1.94 -16.17 -25.97
C THR A 128 2.46 -14.78 -25.64
N ARG A 129 2.54 -13.93 -26.67
CA ARG A 129 2.82 -12.51 -26.56
C ARG A 129 1.52 -11.72 -26.70
N VAL A 130 1.29 -10.82 -25.75
CA VAL A 130 0.15 -9.90 -25.76
C VAL A 130 0.63 -8.46 -25.64
N VAL A 131 -0.04 -7.55 -26.32
CA VAL A 131 0.18 -6.10 -26.21
C VAL A 131 -1.12 -5.47 -25.73
N TYR A 132 -1.01 -4.65 -24.69
CA TYR A 132 -2.11 -3.95 -24.07
C TYR A 132 -1.86 -2.45 -24.03
N THR A 133 -2.93 -1.67 -24.17
CA THR A 133 -2.98 -0.27 -23.75
C THR A 133 -3.70 -0.19 -22.43
N ILE A 134 -3.07 0.40 -21.40
CA ILE A 134 -3.59 0.41 -20.04
C ILE A 134 -3.29 1.75 -19.35
N PRO A 135 -4.19 2.31 -18.52
CA PRO A 135 -3.85 3.46 -17.70
C PRO A 135 -2.75 3.09 -16.68
N SER A 136 -1.75 3.96 -16.49
CA SER A 136 -0.60 3.69 -15.59
C SER A 136 -1.04 3.28 -14.18
N ARG A 137 -2.16 3.82 -13.67
CA ARG A 137 -2.72 3.41 -12.36
C ARG A 137 -3.15 1.93 -12.34
N GLY A 138 -3.45 1.34 -13.49
CA GLY A 138 -3.78 -0.08 -13.62
C GLY A 138 -2.58 -1.00 -13.45
N LEU A 139 -1.36 -0.48 -13.63
CA LEU A 139 -0.12 -1.25 -13.45
C LEU A 139 0.36 -1.31 -12.00
N PHE A 140 -0.12 -0.41 -11.12
CA PHE A 140 0.26 -0.44 -9.71
C PHE A 140 -0.09 -1.78 -9.08
N GLY A 141 0.89 -2.42 -8.43
CA GLY A 141 0.79 -3.75 -7.85
C GLY A 141 0.61 -4.90 -8.85
N PHE A 142 0.57 -4.64 -10.15
CA PHE A 142 0.46 -5.70 -11.16
C PHE A 142 1.74 -6.51 -11.25
N MET A 143 2.90 -5.88 -11.19
CA MET A 143 4.21 -6.52 -11.34
C MET A 143 4.46 -7.64 -10.33
N THR A 144 4.11 -7.41 -9.06
CA THR A 144 4.26 -8.39 -7.98
C THR A 144 3.36 -9.62 -8.22
N ASN A 145 2.11 -9.37 -8.64
CA ASN A 145 1.15 -10.43 -8.95
C ASN A 145 1.51 -11.16 -10.25
N PHE A 146 2.02 -10.46 -11.25
CA PHE A 146 2.42 -11.00 -12.55
C PHE A 146 3.47 -12.11 -12.41
N LEU A 147 4.51 -11.89 -11.61
CA LEU A 147 5.54 -12.90 -11.36
C LEU A 147 4.95 -14.17 -10.73
N THR A 148 3.98 -14.02 -9.84
CA THR A 148 3.29 -15.16 -9.23
C THR A 148 2.37 -15.87 -10.23
N MET A 149 1.59 -15.14 -11.01
CA MET A 149 0.69 -15.70 -12.02
C MET A 149 1.44 -16.48 -13.10
N THR A 150 2.61 -15.98 -13.49
CA THR A 150 3.45 -16.60 -14.53
C THR A 150 4.50 -17.57 -13.97
N LYS A 151 4.44 -17.91 -12.67
CA LYS A 151 5.42 -18.79 -11.99
C LYS A 151 6.87 -18.32 -12.19
N GLY A 152 7.09 -17.03 -12.42
CA GLY A 152 8.39 -16.43 -12.70
C GLY A 152 8.87 -16.53 -14.15
N TYR A 153 8.11 -17.14 -15.05
CA TYR A 153 8.51 -17.30 -16.48
C TYR A 153 8.07 -16.14 -17.38
N GLY A 154 7.18 -15.26 -16.90
CA GLY A 154 6.68 -14.15 -17.69
C GLY A 154 7.70 -13.02 -17.83
N ILE A 155 7.71 -12.40 -18.99
CA ILE A 155 8.47 -11.20 -19.30
C ILE A 155 7.46 -10.08 -19.53
N ILE A 156 7.70 -8.91 -18.94
CA ILE A 156 6.87 -7.73 -19.11
C ILE A 156 7.74 -6.51 -19.39
N SER A 157 7.32 -5.72 -20.36
CA SER A 157 7.85 -4.39 -20.62
C SER A 157 6.71 -3.40 -20.79
N HIS A 158 6.90 -2.16 -20.36
CA HIS A 158 5.91 -1.12 -20.53
C HIS A 158 6.56 0.20 -20.89
N SER A 159 5.85 1.02 -21.66
CA SER A 159 6.29 2.35 -22.06
C SER A 159 5.12 3.32 -22.11
N PHE A 160 5.40 4.58 -21.72
CA PHE A 160 4.42 5.65 -21.81
C PHE A 160 4.02 5.93 -23.26
N ILE A 161 2.73 6.11 -23.53
CA ILE A 161 2.19 6.50 -24.85
C ILE A 161 1.79 7.97 -24.84
N ASP A 162 0.70 8.28 -24.12
CA ASP A 162 0.05 9.58 -24.12
C ASP A 162 -0.78 9.82 -22.85
N TYR A 163 -1.41 10.98 -22.78
CA TYR A 163 -2.42 11.31 -21.78
C TYR A 163 -3.80 11.23 -22.40
N ARG A 164 -4.72 10.48 -21.80
CA ARG A 164 -6.13 10.35 -22.23
C ARG A 164 -7.07 10.76 -21.12
N PRO A 165 -8.31 11.19 -21.44
CA PRO A 165 -9.32 11.49 -20.46
C PRO A 165 -9.46 10.35 -19.44
N MET A 166 -9.54 10.72 -18.15
CA MET A 166 -9.69 9.74 -17.10
C MET A 166 -11.07 9.09 -17.16
N GLU A 167 -11.12 7.78 -17.34
CA GLU A 167 -12.35 7.01 -17.35
C GLU A 167 -12.54 6.27 -16.03
N GLY A 168 -13.63 6.59 -15.31
CA GLY A 168 -14.06 5.92 -14.07
C GLY A 168 -13.11 6.07 -12.88
N GLU A 169 -13.62 5.89 -11.68
CA GLU A 169 -12.91 6.25 -10.45
C GLU A 169 -12.00 5.17 -9.85
N THR A 170 -12.24 3.89 -10.11
CA THR A 170 -11.60 2.81 -9.34
C THR A 170 -10.85 1.80 -10.20
N VAL A 171 -9.51 1.84 -10.12
CA VAL A 171 -8.65 0.75 -10.58
C VAL A 171 -7.67 0.42 -9.44
N GLY A 172 -7.52 -0.87 -9.10
CA GLY A 172 -6.51 -1.32 -8.16
C GLY A 172 -6.75 -0.93 -6.69
N LYS A 173 -7.98 -0.59 -6.30
CA LYS A 173 -8.32 -0.44 -4.87
C LYS A 173 -8.53 -1.81 -4.24
N ARG A 174 -8.02 -1.97 -3.02
CA ARG A 174 -8.37 -3.10 -2.17
C ARG A 174 -9.87 -3.00 -1.82
N ASN A 175 -10.60 -4.09 -2.02
CA ASN A 175 -12.02 -4.16 -1.70
C ASN A 175 -12.29 -4.52 -0.23
N LEU A 176 -11.34 -5.19 0.42
CA LEU A 176 -11.46 -5.61 1.81
C LEU A 176 -10.99 -4.49 2.75
N GLY A 177 -11.61 -4.40 3.91
CA GLY A 177 -11.18 -3.51 4.99
C GLY A 177 -9.94 -4.02 5.71
N VAL A 178 -9.51 -3.30 6.75
CA VAL A 178 -8.37 -3.68 7.59
C VAL A 178 -8.77 -3.87 9.05
N LEU A 179 -8.00 -4.69 9.74
CA LEU A 179 -8.03 -4.83 11.18
C LEU A 179 -7.06 -3.81 11.79
N ILE A 180 -7.56 -2.92 12.62
CA ILE A 180 -6.80 -1.79 13.18
C ILE A 180 -6.66 -1.99 14.68
N SER A 181 -5.43 -1.89 15.21
CA SER A 181 -5.23 -1.93 16.66
C SER A 181 -5.87 -0.74 17.37
N ILE A 182 -6.64 -1.00 18.44
CA ILE A 182 -7.24 0.04 19.29
C ILE A 182 -6.31 0.48 20.41
N ASP A 183 -5.35 -0.37 20.78
CA ASP A 183 -4.44 -0.15 21.90
C ASP A 183 -2.98 -0.24 21.48
N SER A 184 -2.12 0.37 22.30
CA SER A 184 -0.67 0.22 22.23
C SER A 184 -0.20 -0.84 23.21
N GLY A 185 0.78 -1.67 22.81
CA GLY A 185 1.35 -2.72 23.66
C GLY A 185 1.80 -3.92 22.85
N GLN A 186 2.08 -5.02 23.52
CA GLN A 186 2.55 -6.25 22.89
C GLN A 186 1.37 -7.18 22.58
N THR A 187 1.33 -7.72 21.36
CA THR A 187 0.30 -8.68 20.94
C THR A 187 0.37 -9.97 21.72
N THR A 188 -0.77 -10.54 22.05
CA THR A 188 -0.86 -11.81 22.78
C THR A 188 -1.48 -12.92 21.91
N ALA A 189 -1.04 -14.16 22.09
CA ALA A 189 -1.63 -15.30 21.38
C ALA A 189 -3.13 -15.43 21.65
N TYR A 190 -3.56 -15.11 22.88
CA TYR A 190 -4.97 -15.14 23.29
C TYR A 190 -5.84 -14.16 22.49
N SER A 191 -5.43 -12.88 22.40
CA SER A 191 -6.22 -11.90 21.65
C SER A 191 -6.14 -12.10 20.15
N LEU A 192 -4.98 -12.50 19.60
CA LEU A 192 -4.87 -12.84 18.19
C LEU A 192 -5.81 -14.01 17.81
N GLY A 193 -5.87 -15.08 18.63
CA GLY A 193 -6.80 -16.19 18.41
C GLY A 193 -8.27 -15.78 18.41
N SER A 194 -8.65 -14.76 19.20
CA SER A 194 -10.02 -14.23 19.20
C SER A 194 -10.38 -13.38 18.00
N VAL A 195 -9.38 -12.87 17.27
CA VAL A 195 -9.56 -11.98 16.12
C VAL A 195 -9.33 -12.70 14.79
N GLU A 196 -8.64 -13.84 14.80
CA GLU A 196 -8.24 -14.60 13.61
C GLU A 196 -9.41 -15.02 12.71
N ASP A 197 -10.59 -15.27 13.28
CA ASP A 197 -11.79 -15.60 12.50
C ASP A 197 -12.36 -14.40 11.71
N ARG A 198 -11.89 -13.20 12.00
CA ARG A 198 -12.36 -11.96 11.34
C ARG A 198 -11.52 -11.59 10.12
N GLY A 199 -10.39 -12.26 9.91
CA GLY A 199 -9.53 -11.95 8.78
C GLY A 199 -8.15 -12.59 8.85
N VAL A 200 -7.23 -12.06 8.05
CA VAL A 200 -5.84 -12.55 7.95
C VAL A 200 -4.93 -11.61 8.72
N MET A 201 -4.22 -12.13 9.72
CA MET A 201 -3.30 -11.33 10.53
C MET A 201 -1.98 -11.05 9.79
N PHE A 202 -1.38 -9.88 10.06
CA PHE A 202 -0.06 -9.48 9.58
C PHE A 202 1.01 -9.57 10.66
N VAL A 203 0.59 -9.64 11.91
CA VAL A 203 1.46 -9.71 13.10
C VAL A 203 1.25 -11.00 13.85
N GLY A 204 2.33 -11.56 14.39
CA GLY A 204 2.31 -12.69 15.29
C GLY A 204 2.24 -12.26 16.75
N PRO A 205 2.23 -13.21 17.70
CA PRO A 205 2.31 -12.90 19.13
C PRO A 205 3.67 -12.32 19.51
N GLY A 206 3.69 -11.44 20.51
CA GLY A 206 4.92 -10.81 21.00
C GLY A 206 5.42 -9.63 20.17
N VAL A 207 4.61 -9.14 19.22
CA VAL A 207 4.95 -7.96 18.40
C VAL A 207 4.39 -6.70 19.05
N ASP A 208 5.21 -5.66 19.13
CA ASP A 208 4.76 -4.36 19.60
C ASP A 208 3.89 -3.65 18.57
N VAL A 209 2.74 -3.18 18.99
CA VAL A 209 1.75 -2.47 18.20
C VAL A 209 1.32 -1.18 18.88
N TYR A 210 0.74 -0.27 18.10
CA TYR A 210 0.19 0.99 18.63
C TYR A 210 -1.21 1.25 18.06
N GLU A 211 -1.96 2.15 18.70
CA GLU A 211 -3.29 2.56 18.22
C GLU A 211 -3.22 3.12 16.79
N GLY A 212 -4.07 2.61 15.91
CA GLY A 212 -4.09 2.99 14.49
C GLY A 212 -3.15 2.20 13.59
N MET A 213 -2.32 1.29 14.13
CA MET A 213 -1.54 0.34 13.35
C MET A 213 -2.45 -0.71 12.71
N ILE A 214 -2.20 -1.02 11.45
CA ILE A 214 -2.92 -2.08 10.72
C ILE A 214 -2.26 -3.41 11.06
N VAL A 215 -3.04 -4.31 11.67
CA VAL A 215 -2.58 -5.60 12.18
C VAL A 215 -3.10 -6.79 11.39
N GLY A 216 -4.00 -6.54 10.42
CA GLY A 216 -4.55 -7.60 9.57
C GLY A 216 -5.46 -7.06 8.47
N GLU A 217 -5.86 -7.95 7.57
CA GLU A 217 -6.89 -7.74 6.56
C GLU A 217 -8.22 -8.25 7.07
N HIS A 218 -9.26 -7.43 7.02
CA HIS A 218 -10.60 -7.85 7.40
C HIS A 218 -11.24 -8.70 6.30
N SER A 219 -12.07 -9.66 6.66
CA SER A 219 -12.80 -10.50 5.70
C SER A 219 -13.98 -9.79 5.02
N ARG A 220 -14.30 -8.56 5.46
CA ARG A 220 -15.37 -7.70 4.90
C ARG A 220 -14.79 -6.42 4.32
N ASP A 221 -15.59 -5.66 3.64
CA ASP A 221 -15.25 -4.40 2.96
C ASP A 221 -15.03 -3.20 3.89
N ASN A 222 -15.40 -3.32 5.17
CA ASN A 222 -15.25 -2.25 6.16
C ASN A 222 -14.06 -2.49 7.10
N ASP A 223 -13.45 -1.40 7.54
CA ASP A 223 -12.42 -1.43 8.58
C ASP A 223 -13.00 -1.82 9.94
N LEU A 224 -12.23 -2.55 10.72
CA LEU A 224 -12.62 -3.00 12.05
C LEU A 224 -11.50 -2.73 13.06
N THR A 225 -11.83 -2.00 14.12
CA THR A 225 -10.92 -1.83 15.28
C THR A 225 -10.97 -3.07 16.16
N VAL A 226 -9.79 -3.57 16.54
CA VAL A 226 -9.61 -4.80 17.32
C VAL A 226 -8.60 -4.61 18.44
N ASN A 227 -8.81 -5.30 19.55
CA ASN A 227 -7.84 -5.33 20.63
C ASN A 227 -6.96 -6.60 20.49
N VAL A 228 -5.69 -6.41 20.15
CA VAL A 228 -4.71 -7.49 19.95
C VAL A 228 -3.69 -7.61 21.09
N THR A 229 -3.80 -6.75 22.10
CA THR A 229 -2.87 -6.67 23.25
C THR A 229 -3.43 -7.29 24.51
N LYS A 230 -4.74 -7.61 24.54
CA LYS A 230 -5.43 -8.12 25.72
C LYS A 230 -4.89 -9.47 26.17
N GLY A 231 -4.42 -9.54 27.40
CA GLY A 231 -4.03 -10.80 28.03
C GLY A 231 -5.23 -11.64 28.47
N LYS A 232 -5.02 -12.94 28.65
CA LYS A 232 -6.00 -13.83 29.28
C LYS A 232 -6.15 -13.41 30.75
N GLN A 233 -7.33 -13.01 31.17
CA GLN A 233 -7.60 -12.79 32.59
C GLN A 233 -7.56 -14.13 33.31
N MET A 234 -6.70 -14.26 34.32
CA MET A 234 -6.71 -15.42 35.20
C MET A 234 -7.96 -15.36 36.08
N THR A 235 -8.93 -16.22 35.80
CA THR A 235 -10.04 -16.45 36.75
C THR A 235 -9.61 -17.51 37.76
N ASN A 236 -9.83 -17.23 39.05
CA ASN A 236 -9.49 -18.13 40.19
C ASN A 236 -10.31 -19.44 40.23
N THR A 237 -10.92 -19.87 39.14
CA THR A 237 -11.66 -21.13 39.06
C THR A 237 -10.71 -22.28 38.71
N ARG A 238 -10.61 -23.25 39.61
CA ARG A 238 -9.85 -24.50 39.50
C ARG A 238 -10.27 -25.34 38.27
N SER A 239 -9.84 -25.00 37.09
CA SER A 239 -9.79 -25.92 35.96
C SER A 239 -8.48 -25.75 35.23
N SER A 240 -7.40 -26.16 35.90
CA SER A 240 -6.04 -26.17 35.36
C SER A 240 -5.79 -27.26 34.29
N SER A 241 -6.84 -27.92 33.77
CA SER A 241 -6.68 -29.11 32.94
C SER A 241 -6.90 -28.92 31.44
N LYS A 242 -7.13 -27.69 30.95
CA LYS A 242 -7.17 -27.41 29.50
C LYS A 242 -6.72 -25.99 29.20
N ASP A 243 -5.46 -25.68 29.39
CA ASP A 243 -4.81 -24.66 28.57
C ASP A 243 -4.63 -25.25 27.17
N SER A 244 -5.69 -25.17 26.35
CA SER A 244 -5.55 -25.50 24.95
C SER A 244 -4.59 -24.48 24.36
N THR A 245 -3.43 -24.95 23.92
CA THR A 245 -2.46 -24.14 23.18
C THR A 245 -3.18 -23.51 22.01
N VAL A 246 -3.27 -22.20 21.96
CA VAL A 246 -3.88 -21.47 20.83
C VAL A 246 -2.96 -21.68 19.63
N VAL A 247 -3.42 -22.46 18.67
CA VAL A 247 -2.70 -22.67 17.40
C VAL A 247 -3.14 -21.54 16.46
N LEU A 248 -2.25 -20.59 16.22
CA LEU A 248 -2.49 -19.48 15.31
C LEU A 248 -2.08 -19.83 13.88
N LYS A 249 -2.81 -19.30 12.90
CA LYS A 249 -2.38 -19.33 11.50
C LYS A 249 -1.13 -18.48 11.32
N ARG A 250 -0.32 -18.82 10.31
CA ARG A 250 0.87 -18.03 10.00
C ARG A 250 0.47 -16.64 9.52
N PRO A 251 1.00 -15.54 10.11
CA PRO A 251 0.74 -14.21 9.65
C PRO A 251 1.21 -13.99 8.21
N ARG A 252 0.46 -13.24 7.43
CA ARG A 252 0.88 -12.78 6.10
C ARG A 252 2.00 -11.77 6.26
N GLN A 253 3.14 -12.04 5.62
CA GLN A 253 4.28 -11.12 5.63
C GLN A 253 4.30 -10.29 4.35
N PHE A 254 4.70 -9.03 4.51
CA PHE A 254 4.86 -8.08 3.43
C PHE A 254 6.32 -7.67 3.30
N ASN A 255 6.77 -7.51 2.06
CA ASN A 255 7.93 -6.69 1.73
C ASN A 255 7.48 -5.23 1.47
N LEU A 256 8.42 -4.32 1.24
CA LEU A 256 8.11 -2.90 1.01
C LEU A 256 7.16 -2.70 -0.19
N GLU A 257 7.42 -3.35 -1.32
CA GLU A 257 6.61 -3.26 -2.53
C GLU A 257 5.18 -3.72 -2.27
N SER A 258 5.02 -4.90 -1.65
CA SER A 258 3.70 -5.40 -1.27
C SER A 258 2.95 -4.49 -0.28
N CYS A 259 3.67 -3.77 0.59
CA CYS A 259 3.07 -2.77 1.48
C CYS A 259 2.52 -1.58 0.68
N LEU A 260 3.31 -1.07 -0.27
CA LEU A 260 2.93 0.07 -1.11
C LEU A 260 1.71 -0.25 -1.98
N ASP A 261 1.64 -1.47 -2.51
CA ASP A 261 0.49 -1.95 -3.28
C ASP A 261 -0.76 -2.10 -2.42
N TYR A 262 -0.57 -2.60 -1.20
CA TYR A 262 -1.66 -2.98 -0.31
C TYR A 262 -2.42 -1.78 0.25
N ILE A 263 -1.72 -0.69 0.60
CA ILE A 263 -2.34 0.47 1.27
C ILE A 263 -3.36 1.20 0.41
N ASN A 264 -4.37 1.77 1.07
CA ASN A 264 -5.32 2.72 0.49
C ASN A 264 -4.87 4.18 0.73
N GLU A 265 -5.63 5.15 0.23
CA GLU A 265 -5.27 6.57 0.28
C GLU A 265 -5.23 7.17 1.70
N ASP A 266 -6.01 6.58 2.60
CA ASP A 266 -6.10 6.95 4.02
C ASP A 266 -5.08 6.21 4.90
N GLU A 267 -4.17 5.46 4.27
CA GLU A 267 -3.16 4.64 4.92
C GLU A 267 -1.76 5.09 4.56
N LEU A 268 -0.81 4.76 5.42
CA LEU A 268 0.62 5.07 5.25
C LEU A 268 1.45 3.82 5.52
N VAL A 269 2.61 3.76 4.89
CA VAL A 269 3.66 2.81 5.23
C VAL A 269 4.68 3.54 6.10
N GLU A 270 4.90 3.06 7.30
CA GLU A 270 6.00 3.45 8.17
C GLU A 270 7.21 2.60 7.81
N VAL A 271 8.30 3.24 7.43
CA VAL A 271 9.55 2.59 7.01
C VAL A 271 10.64 2.96 7.99
N THR A 272 11.20 1.94 8.65
CA THR A 272 12.35 2.09 9.53
C THR A 272 13.44 1.09 9.13
N PRO A 273 14.69 1.25 9.56
CA PRO A 273 15.75 0.29 9.25
C PRO A 273 15.39 -1.16 9.58
N ASN A 274 14.69 -1.39 10.68
CA ASN A 274 14.41 -2.73 11.19
C ASN A 274 12.99 -3.21 10.84
N ASN A 275 12.03 -2.29 10.62
CA ASN A 275 10.61 -2.63 10.49
C ASN A 275 9.93 -1.88 9.34
N ILE A 276 8.94 -2.53 8.75
CA ILE A 276 7.97 -1.92 7.84
C ILE A 276 6.59 -2.19 8.44
N ARG A 277 5.84 -1.12 8.72
CA ARG A 277 4.52 -1.22 9.35
C ARG A 277 3.48 -0.48 8.53
N LEU A 278 2.27 -1.03 8.48
CA LEU A 278 1.11 -0.37 7.88
C LEU A 278 0.33 0.36 8.97
N ARG A 279 -0.14 1.56 8.68
CA ARG A 279 -0.93 2.33 9.64
C ARG A 279 -1.98 3.19 8.97
N LYS A 280 -3.01 3.56 9.72
CA LYS A 280 -3.91 4.62 9.28
C LYS A 280 -3.21 5.98 9.36
N ARG A 281 -3.59 6.90 8.48
CA ARG A 281 -3.09 8.30 8.52
C ARG A 281 -3.49 8.98 9.82
N TYR A 282 -4.72 8.79 10.26
CA TYR A 282 -5.25 9.24 11.53
C TYR A 282 -5.28 8.05 12.50
N LEU A 283 -4.54 8.15 13.59
CA LEU A 283 -4.30 7.01 14.47
C LEU A 283 -5.51 6.72 15.33
N THR A 284 -6.15 7.76 15.93
CA THR A 284 -7.29 7.55 16.80
C THR A 284 -8.60 7.35 16.03
N GLU A 285 -9.50 6.57 16.60
CA GLU A 285 -10.82 6.32 15.99
C GLU A 285 -11.63 7.62 15.85
N ASN A 286 -11.51 8.54 16.81
CA ASN A 286 -12.19 9.83 16.78
C ASN A 286 -11.73 10.68 15.59
N GLU A 287 -10.42 10.78 15.35
CA GLU A 287 -9.87 11.50 14.20
C GLU A 287 -10.36 10.90 12.88
N ARG A 288 -10.36 9.58 12.75
CA ARG A 288 -10.88 8.89 11.55
C ARG A 288 -12.35 9.19 11.30
N ARG A 289 -13.18 9.18 12.34
CA ARG A 289 -14.61 9.54 12.24
C ARG A 289 -14.82 10.99 11.83
N GLN A 290 -14.10 11.93 12.44
CA GLN A 290 -14.18 13.35 12.08
C GLN A 290 -13.81 13.57 10.61
N GLN A 291 -12.78 12.90 10.12
CA GLN A 291 -12.35 13.04 8.74
C GLN A 291 -13.36 12.44 7.75
N SER A 292 -13.99 11.31 8.06
CA SER A 292 -15.02 10.72 7.22
C SER A 292 -16.24 11.63 7.07
N VAL A 293 -16.66 12.29 8.15
CA VAL A 293 -17.78 13.26 8.14
C VAL A 293 -17.40 14.49 7.32
N SER A 294 -16.20 15.04 7.48
CA SER A 294 -15.72 16.20 6.71
C SER A 294 -15.67 15.89 5.21
N TYR A 295 -15.21 14.71 4.81
CA TYR A 295 -15.15 14.28 3.41
C TYR A 295 -16.55 14.13 2.80
N THR A 296 -17.50 13.59 3.54
CA THR A 296 -18.90 13.45 3.11
C THR A 296 -19.56 14.83 2.89
N HIS A 297 -19.28 15.78 3.76
CA HIS A 297 -19.78 17.15 3.61
C HIS A 297 -19.18 17.87 2.38
N LEU A 298 -17.89 17.74 2.12
CA LEU A 298 -17.23 18.31 0.94
C LEU A 298 -17.83 17.75 -0.35
N ARG A 299 -17.99 16.45 -0.44
CA ARG A 299 -18.56 15.77 -1.60
C ARG A 299 -20.03 16.17 -1.85
N ALA A 300 -20.80 16.37 -0.79
CA ALA A 300 -22.19 16.86 -0.88
C ALA A 300 -22.28 18.33 -1.37
N HIS A 301 -21.26 19.14 -1.10
CA HIS A 301 -21.17 20.51 -1.61
C HIS A 301 -20.72 20.59 -3.07
N GLU A 302 -19.83 19.70 -3.50
CA GLU A 302 -19.39 19.61 -4.90
C GLU A 302 -20.50 19.13 -5.83
N THR A 303 -21.29 18.13 -5.43
CA THR A 303 -22.46 17.67 -6.20
C THR A 303 -23.55 18.72 -6.34
N ARG A 304 -23.69 19.65 -5.41
CA ARG A 304 -24.64 20.79 -5.50
C ARG A 304 -24.18 21.93 -6.40
N ARG A 305 -22.92 21.99 -6.79
CA ARG A 305 -22.38 23.00 -7.71
C ARG A 305 -22.44 22.58 -9.18
N HIS A 306 -22.77 21.33 -9.46
CA HIS A 306 -22.88 20.77 -10.81
C HIS A 306 -24.34 20.46 -11.22
N LEU A 307 -25.32 20.94 -10.46
CA LEU A 307 -26.75 21.02 -10.79
C LEU A 307 -27.13 22.50 -10.95
#